data_80cd8f2afae27f4ee9a89650b41fe1cb
#
_entry.id   80cd8f2afae27f4ee9a89650b41fe1cb
#
_cell.length_a   1.000
_cell.length_b   1.000
_cell.length_c   1.000
_cell.angle_alpha   90.00
_cell.angle_beta   90.00
_cell.angle_gamma   90.00
#
_symmetry.space_group_name_H-M   'P 1'
#
loop_
_entity.id
_entity.type
_entity.pdbx_description
1 polymer ?
#
loop_
_entity_poly.entity_id
_entity_poly.type
_entity_poly.pdbx_seq_one_letter_code
_entity_poly.pdbx_strand_id
1 'polypeptide(L)'
;MTPARVMRVLRALLIAVALVLIIGASAFYWVRLQRSRADLVLRGGRLITLDESMPEAQALAARDGRIIAIGSSDDVAAHVGWWTRVIDLDGYVGVPGFIEGHGHFAGLGEYQMGLDLLDTTSWEEIVAAVAQAAAKAKPGEWIVGRGWHQDKWTAAPQPNVGGYPTHASLDAVSPDNPVVLRHASGHASFVNGRALALSDITRATPDPPGGEILKDGGGEPTGLLRETASNLVRRGAGESTPTAEETDARIRQTLALADRAAISNGITTFHDAGSTLDVVEHMKRMIDAGTLQTRLWVMLRAGDDAPPDFDLASEKILGYGDHHLTVRAIKWTMDGALGSHGAWLLEPYADLPRSVGLPRSLDVLKQTAGLAINNGYQMAVHAIGDRANREVLDAYEGAFKAHGGNGADLRWRIEHAQHLSPADVPRFGQLGVIASMQSVHATADAVFVPTRLGDKRAEEGAYVWQRLMQSGAVVTNGTDAPVENIDPLANYYAAVTRKAPDGRTFYAEQKMSRLEALRSYTIQNAFAAFEDGIKGTLALGKLADITVLTRDITKVPEDEIRQTRVAYTIIGGRVVYESDLR
;
A
#
# COMPACT_ATOMS: atom_id res chain seq x y z
N MET A 1 -79.62 -26.18 -2.85
CA MET A 1 -79.09 -25.06 -3.67
C MET A 1 -79.54 -25.29 -5.10
N THR A 2 -80.12 -24.28 -5.74
CA THR A 2 -80.52 -24.41 -7.14
C THR A 2 -79.32 -24.47 -8.07
N PRO A 3 -79.29 -25.23 -9.15
CA PRO A 3 -78.15 -25.36 -10.07
C PRO A 3 -77.56 -24.01 -10.54
N ALA A 4 -78.44 -22.98 -10.69
CA ALA A 4 -78.00 -21.63 -11.03
C ALA A 4 -77.14 -20.92 -9.93
N ARG A 5 -77.40 -21.21 -8.65
CA ARG A 5 -76.60 -20.68 -7.54
C ARG A 5 -75.23 -21.36 -7.47
N VAL A 6 -75.13 -22.67 -7.69
CA VAL A 6 -73.89 -23.42 -7.75
C VAL A 6 -73.01 -22.92 -8.88
N MET A 7 -73.59 -22.68 -10.07
CA MET A 7 -72.84 -22.17 -11.22
C MET A 7 -72.30 -20.75 -11.02
N ARG A 8 -73.05 -19.88 -10.32
CA ARG A 8 -72.52 -18.52 -9.94
C ARG A 8 -71.41 -18.58 -8.96
N VAL A 9 -71.44 -19.46 -7.94
CA VAL A 9 -70.37 -19.64 -6.97
C VAL A 9 -69.13 -20.21 -7.64
N LEU A 10 -69.24 -21.21 -8.52
CA LEU A 10 -68.12 -21.75 -9.29
C LEU A 10 -67.48 -20.70 -10.22
N ARG A 11 -68.26 -19.87 -10.91
CA ARG A 11 -67.72 -18.77 -11.73
C ARG A 11 -67.02 -17.73 -10.89
N ALA A 12 -67.54 -17.35 -9.71
CA ALA A 12 -66.89 -16.42 -8.81
C ALA A 12 -65.56 -16.97 -8.26
N LEU A 13 -65.52 -18.27 -7.94
CA LEU A 13 -64.29 -18.96 -7.50
C LEU A 13 -63.24 -19.02 -8.61
N LEU A 14 -63.63 -19.33 -9.85
CA LEU A 14 -62.71 -19.34 -11.00
C LEU A 14 -62.16 -17.95 -11.29
N ILE A 15 -62.96 -16.89 -11.19
CA ILE A 15 -62.52 -15.51 -11.35
C ILE A 15 -61.54 -15.11 -10.23
N ALA A 16 -61.83 -15.49 -8.97
CA ALA A 16 -60.96 -15.22 -7.85
C ALA A 16 -59.60 -15.93 -8.00
N VAL A 17 -59.58 -17.20 -8.40
CA VAL A 17 -58.35 -17.96 -8.70
C VAL A 17 -57.56 -17.32 -9.83
N ALA A 18 -58.23 -16.93 -10.95
CA ALA A 18 -57.58 -16.25 -12.06
C ALA A 18 -56.95 -14.92 -11.65
N LEU A 19 -57.64 -14.12 -10.81
CA LEU A 19 -57.10 -12.87 -10.28
C LEU A 19 -55.87 -13.10 -9.40
N VAL A 20 -55.89 -14.11 -8.50
CA VAL A 20 -54.75 -14.47 -7.68
C VAL A 20 -53.53 -14.89 -8.52
N LEU A 21 -53.78 -15.69 -9.59
CA LEU A 21 -52.70 -16.11 -10.51
C LEU A 21 -52.15 -14.94 -11.31
N ILE A 22 -52.97 -14.00 -11.77
CA ILE A 22 -52.56 -12.79 -12.48
C ILE A 22 -51.74 -11.90 -11.54
N ILE A 23 -52.20 -11.68 -10.30
CA ILE A 23 -51.48 -10.89 -9.30
C ILE A 23 -50.12 -11.56 -8.96
N GLY A 24 -50.11 -12.88 -8.76
CA GLY A 24 -48.91 -13.67 -8.51
C GLY A 24 -47.91 -13.60 -9.68
N ALA A 25 -48.40 -13.78 -10.92
CA ALA A 25 -47.56 -13.66 -12.12
C ALA A 25 -47.04 -12.23 -12.32
N SER A 26 -47.87 -11.22 -12.08
CA SER A 26 -47.48 -9.81 -12.17
C SER A 26 -46.45 -9.44 -11.08
N ALA A 27 -46.66 -9.91 -9.87
CA ALA A 27 -45.69 -9.72 -8.77
C ALA A 27 -44.36 -10.43 -9.05
N PHE A 28 -44.42 -11.67 -9.57
CA PHE A 28 -43.24 -12.43 -9.98
C PHE A 28 -42.46 -11.71 -11.11
N TYR A 29 -43.19 -11.25 -12.15
CA TYR A 29 -42.62 -10.52 -13.26
C TYR A 29 -42.03 -9.18 -12.80
N TRP A 30 -42.73 -8.47 -11.91
CA TRP A 30 -42.24 -7.22 -11.30
C TRP A 30 -40.98 -7.44 -10.47
N VAL A 31 -40.96 -8.47 -9.62
CA VAL A 31 -39.76 -8.85 -8.84
C VAL A 31 -38.59 -9.22 -9.75
N ARG A 32 -38.86 -9.94 -10.85
CA ARG A 32 -37.86 -10.31 -11.85
C ARG A 32 -37.31 -9.10 -12.59
N LEU A 33 -38.17 -8.15 -12.97
CA LEU A 33 -37.76 -6.86 -13.56
C LEU A 33 -36.93 -6.03 -12.57
N GLN A 34 -37.33 -6.00 -11.33
CA GLN A 34 -36.55 -5.31 -10.28
C GLN A 34 -35.19 -5.94 -10.09
N ARG A 35 -35.07 -7.27 -10.13
CA ARG A 35 -33.81 -7.99 -10.04
C ARG A 35 -32.84 -7.74 -11.21
N SER A 36 -33.28 -7.15 -12.31
CA SER A 36 -32.39 -6.75 -13.42
C SER A 36 -31.89 -5.31 -13.34
N ARG A 37 -32.40 -4.50 -12.39
CA ARG A 37 -32.03 -3.08 -12.25
C ARG A 37 -30.76 -2.91 -11.43
N ALA A 38 -29.93 -1.95 -11.81
CA ALA A 38 -28.67 -1.63 -11.17
C ALA A 38 -28.85 -0.68 -9.98
N ASP A 39 -27.90 -0.72 -9.05
CA ASP A 39 -27.75 0.30 -8.00
C ASP A 39 -26.99 1.51 -8.54
N LEU A 40 -26.00 1.25 -9.42
CA LEU A 40 -25.16 2.25 -10.06
C LEU A 40 -25.05 1.97 -11.57
N VAL A 41 -25.09 3.03 -12.37
CA VAL A 41 -24.74 3.02 -13.80
C VAL A 41 -23.74 4.13 -14.07
N LEU A 42 -22.63 3.79 -14.70
CA LEU A 42 -21.69 4.73 -15.33
C LEU A 42 -21.95 4.70 -16.83
N ARG A 43 -22.06 5.86 -17.49
CA ARG A 43 -22.28 5.95 -18.93
C ARG A 43 -21.72 7.24 -19.54
N GLY A 44 -21.74 7.34 -20.86
CA GLY A 44 -21.40 8.58 -21.57
C GLY A 44 -19.93 8.93 -21.51
N GLY A 45 -19.04 7.93 -21.31
CA GLY A 45 -17.60 8.13 -21.25
C GLY A 45 -16.83 6.92 -21.77
N ARG A 46 -15.58 6.80 -21.34
CA ARG A 46 -14.70 5.68 -21.68
C ARG A 46 -14.36 4.89 -20.43
N LEU A 47 -14.49 3.57 -20.51
CA LEU A 47 -14.06 2.63 -19.48
C LEU A 47 -12.90 1.79 -20.04
N ILE A 48 -11.72 1.86 -19.41
CA ILE A 48 -10.56 1.01 -19.71
C ILE A 48 -10.71 -0.21 -18.80
N THR A 49 -11.08 -1.36 -19.36
CA THR A 49 -11.49 -2.50 -18.55
C THR A 49 -10.35 -3.37 -18.07
N LEU A 50 -9.23 -3.37 -18.81
CA LEU A 50 -8.11 -4.31 -18.67
C LEU A 50 -8.52 -5.79 -18.84
N ASP A 51 -9.72 -6.05 -19.31
CA ASP A 51 -10.18 -7.36 -19.76
C ASP A 51 -9.79 -7.55 -21.23
N GLU A 52 -9.05 -8.62 -21.54
CA GLU A 52 -8.57 -8.88 -22.90
C GLU A 52 -9.70 -9.15 -23.90
N SER A 53 -10.84 -9.67 -23.43
CA SER A 53 -12.01 -9.92 -24.26
C SER A 53 -12.79 -8.66 -24.62
N MET A 54 -12.70 -7.61 -23.80
CA MET A 54 -13.37 -6.31 -24.00
C MET A 54 -12.49 -5.19 -23.43
N PRO A 55 -11.40 -4.78 -24.08
CA PRO A 55 -10.43 -3.82 -23.54
C PRO A 55 -11.01 -2.45 -23.18
N GLU A 56 -12.10 -2.05 -23.84
CA GLU A 56 -12.79 -0.78 -23.64
C GLU A 56 -14.31 -0.96 -23.65
N ALA A 57 -15.02 -0.13 -22.88
CA ALA A 57 -16.47 -0.04 -22.89
C ALA A 57 -16.91 1.43 -22.76
N GLN A 58 -18.19 1.72 -23.02
CA GLN A 58 -18.79 3.06 -22.89
C GLN A 58 -19.61 3.21 -21.61
N ALA A 59 -20.07 2.10 -21.05
CA ALA A 59 -20.95 2.09 -19.90
C ALA A 59 -20.81 0.80 -19.09
N LEU A 60 -21.20 0.88 -17.82
CA LEU A 60 -21.20 -0.22 -16.87
C LEU A 60 -22.39 -0.08 -15.93
N ALA A 61 -23.02 -1.20 -15.58
CA ALA A 61 -24.05 -1.30 -14.56
C ALA A 61 -23.57 -2.21 -13.43
N ALA A 62 -23.75 -1.76 -12.19
CA ALA A 62 -23.40 -2.51 -10.99
C ALA A 62 -24.62 -2.72 -10.10
N ARG A 63 -24.67 -3.89 -9.45
CA ARG A 63 -25.68 -4.26 -8.47
C ARG A 63 -25.11 -5.20 -7.42
N ASP A 64 -25.56 -5.04 -6.19
CA ASP A 64 -25.13 -5.87 -5.06
C ASP A 64 -23.58 -6.00 -5.02
N GLY A 65 -22.89 -4.89 -5.25
CA GLY A 65 -21.43 -4.80 -5.23
C GLY A 65 -20.72 -5.34 -6.48
N ARG A 66 -21.43 -5.87 -7.49
CA ARG A 66 -20.82 -6.53 -8.65
C ARG A 66 -21.27 -5.92 -9.98
N ILE A 67 -20.41 -6.06 -10.98
CA ILE A 67 -20.70 -5.65 -12.36
C ILE A 67 -21.68 -6.65 -12.95
N ILE A 68 -22.87 -6.18 -13.34
CA ILE A 68 -23.95 -7.00 -13.95
C ILE A 68 -24.11 -6.78 -15.45
N ALA A 69 -23.60 -5.65 -15.96
CA ALA A 69 -23.54 -5.37 -17.41
C ALA A 69 -22.38 -4.42 -17.69
N ILE A 70 -21.73 -4.57 -18.82
CA ILE A 70 -20.68 -3.69 -19.33
C ILE A 70 -20.68 -3.77 -20.86
N GLY A 71 -20.50 -2.61 -21.53
CA GLY A 71 -20.53 -2.53 -23.00
C GLY A 71 -20.85 -1.13 -23.49
N SER A 72 -21.75 -1.01 -24.47
CA SER A 72 -22.28 0.28 -24.94
C SER A 72 -23.27 0.90 -23.94
N SER A 73 -23.60 2.17 -24.13
CA SER A 73 -24.64 2.83 -23.33
C SER A 73 -26.02 2.16 -23.49
N ASP A 74 -26.32 1.60 -24.67
CA ASP A 74 -27.56 0.89 -24.93
C ASP A 74 -27.62 -0.45 -24.17
N ASP A 75 -26.49 -1.17 -24.07
CA ASP A 75 -26.43 -2.44 -23.35
C ASP A 75 -26.78 -2.27 -21.86
N VAL A 76 -26.43 -1.13 -21.25
CA VAL A 76 -26.70 -0.88 -19.83
C VAL A 76 -28.01 -0.13 -19.58
N ALA A 77 -28.63 0.49 -20.61
CA ALA A 77 -29.86 1.27 -20.47
C ALA A 77 -31.00 0.45 -19.86
N ALA A 78 -31.09 -0.85 -20.19
CA ALA A 78 -32.11 -1.76 -19.66
C ALA A 78 -31.98 -1.99 -18.14
N HIS A 79 -30.81 -1.66 -17.54
CA HIS A 79 -30.55 -1.84 -16.12
C HIS A 79 -30.87 -0.59 -15.27
N VAL A 80 -31.22 0.54 -15.90
CA VAL A 80 -31.60 1.76 -15.17
C VAL A 80 -32.99 1.60 -14.57
N GLY A 81 -33.11 1.75 -13.26
CA GLY A 81 -34.37 1.79 -12.49
C GLY A 81 -34.58 3.17 -11.86
N TRP A 82 -35.72 3.38 -11.19
CA TRP A 82 -36.03 4.67 -10.56
C TRP A 82 -35.13 5.00 -9.34
N TRP A 83 -34.45 4.00 -8.74
CA TRP A 83 -33.49 4.17 -7.65
C TRP A 83 -32.04 4.12 -8.10
N THR A 84 -31.76 3.80 -9.36
CA THR A 84 -30.41 3.66 -9.90
C THR A 84 -29.70 5.02 -9.85
N ARG A 85 -28.56 5.08 -9.16
CA ARG A 85 -27.64 6.22 -9.30
C ARG A 85 -27.00 6.16 -10.69
N VAL A 86 -27.22 7.18 -11.49
CA VAL A 86 -26.59 7.31 -12.82
C VAL A 86 -25.54 8.39 -12.76
N ILE A 87 -24.34 8.07 -13.20
CA ILE A 87 -23.24 9.01 -13.36
C ILE A 87 -22.91 9.10 -14.84
N ASP A 88 -23.14 10.27 -15.42
CA ASP A 88 -22.69 10.62 -16.75
C ASP A 88 -21.22 11.05 -16.68
N LEU A 89 -20.33 10.32 -17.37
CA LEU A 89 -18.88 10.52 -17.26
C LEU A 89 -18.39 11.77 -17.98
N ASP A 90 -19.13 12.24 -19.01
CA ASP A 90 -18.90 13.53 -19.71
C ASP A 90 -17.43 13.81 -20.08
N GLY A 91 -16.74 12.79 -20.62
CA GLY A 91 -15.33 12.85 -20.99
C GLY A 91 -14.36 12.34 -19.92
N TYR A 92 -14.83 12.03 -18.74
CA TYR A 92 -14.03 11.31 -17.72
C TYR A 92 -13.81 9.84 -18.12
N VAL A 93 -12.80 9.24 -17.52
CA VAL A 93 -12.39 7.87 -17.84
C VAL A 93 -12.45 7.00 -16.58
N GLY A 94 -13.20 5.90 -16.68
CA GLY A 94 -13.21 4.88 -15.63
C GLY A 94 -12.14 3.83 -15.88
N VAL A 95 -11.43 3.45 -14.83
CA VAL A 95 -10.46 2.35 -14.80
C VAL A 95 -10.81 1.39 -13.66
N PRO A 96 -10.33 0.13 -13.63
CA PRO A 96 -10.43 -0.68 -12.43
C PRO A 96 -9.88 0.08 -11.24
N GLY A 97 -10.52 -0.05 -10.09
CA GLY A 97 -10.09 0.62 -8.87
C GLY A 97 -8.62 0.38 -8.60
N PHE A 98 -7.89 1.44 -8.28
CA PHE A 98 -6.48 1.32 -7.95
C PHE A 98 -6.29 0.43 -6.72
N ILE A 99 -5.28 -0.40 -6.77
CA ILE A 99 -4.85 -1.26 -5.67
C ILE A 99 -3.47 -0.79 -5.23
N GLU A 100 -3.37 -0.21 -4.05
CA GLU A 100 -2.08 0.07 -3.43
C GLU A 100 -1.38 -1.24 -3.12
N GLY A 101 -0.32 -1.59 -3.86
CA GLY A 101 0.30 -2.92 -3.80
C GLY A 101 1.20 -3.12 -2.60
N HIS A 102 1.65 -2.05 -1.97
CA HIS A 102 2.50 -2.05 -0.78
C HIS A 102 2.46 -0.70 -0.09
N GLY A 103 1.93 -0.67 1.12
CA GLY A 103 1.96 0.51 1.98
C GLY A 103 1.69 0.12 3.43
N HIS A 104 1.74 1.08 4.34
CA HIS A 104 1.54 0.89 5.78
C HIS A 104 0.28 1.63 6.21
N PHE A 105 -0.87 0.94 6.21
CA PHE A 105 -2.17 1.60 6.37
C PHE A 105 -2.30 2.36 7.70
N ALA A 106 -2.01 1.69 8.83
CA ALA A 106 -1.99 2.38 10.11
C ALA A 106 -0.89 3.48 10.16
N GLY A 107 0.28 3.20 9.58
CA GLY A 107 1.38 4.17 9.48
C GLY A 107 1.01 5.43 8.70
N LEU A 108 0.21 5.31 7.65
CA LEU A 108 -0.31 6.44 6.88
C LEU A 108 -1.22 7.34 7.73
N GLY A 109 -2.10 6.75 8.53
CA GLY A 109 -2.94 7.52 9.43
C GLY A 109 -2.14 8.19 10.56
N GLU A 110 -1.16 7.48 11.13
CA GLU A 110 -0.25 8.07 12.12
C GLU A 110 0.55 9.25 11.55
N TYR A 111 1.02 9.13 10.32
CA TYR A 111 1.73 10.20 9.62
C TYR A 111 0.88 11.48 9.54
N GLN A 112 -0.41 11.36 9.23
CA GLN A 112 -1.32 12.51 9.16
C GLN A 112 -1.62 13.17 10.52
N MET A 113 -1.28 12.51 11.63
CA MET A 113 -1.41 13.08 12.98
C MET A 113 -0.14 13.77 13.47
N GLY A 114 0.98 13.57 12.79
CA GLY A 114 2.29 14.12 13.15
C GLY A 114 2.73 15.29 12.28
N LEU A 115 4.01 15.69 12.43
CA LEU A 115 4.65 16.66 11.55
C LEU A 115 4.96 16.02 10.19
N ASP A 116 4.47 16.61 9.13
CA ASP A 116 4.87 16.28 7.77
C ASP A 116 6.19 16.99 7.44
N LEU A 117 7.23 16.20 7.17
CA LEU A 117 8.57 16.67 6.85
C LEU A 117 9.02 16.22 5.45
N LEU A 118 8.09 15.66 4.64
CA LEU A 118 8.43 15.04 3.36
C LEU A 118 9.03 16.02 2.36
N ASP A 119 8.56 17.25 2.36
CA ASP A 119 8.99 18.30 1.42
C ASP A 119 10.08 19.21 1.98
N THR A 120 10.62 18.92 3.19
CA THR A 120 11.69 19.72 3.79
C THR A 120 13.01 19.56 3.02
N THR A 121 13.68 20.69 2.75
CA THR A 121 14.91 20.77 1.97
C THR A 121 16.12 21.22 2.79
N SER A 122 15.94 21.42 4.09
CA SER A 122 17.00 21.77 5.02
C SER A 122 16.71 21.26 6.43
N TRP A 123 17.75 21.13 7.24
CA TRP A 123 17.60 20.81 8.67
C TRP A 123 16.95 21.95 9.45
N GLU A 124 17.20 23.18 9.04
CA GLU A 124 16.64 24.39 9.65
C GLU A 124 15.12 24.43 9.52
N GLU A 125 14.57 24.02 8.39
CA GLU A 125 13.10 23.89 8.20
C GLU A 125 12.51 22.85 9.17
N ILE A 126 13.19 21.73 9.39
CA ILE A 126 12.78 20.70 10.35
C ILE A 126 12.79 21.24 11.77
N VAL A 127 13.87 21.94 12.17
CA VAL A 127 13.96 22.59 13.48
C VAL A 127 12.86 23.62 13.68
N ALA A 128 12.55 24.42 12.66
CA ALA A 128 11.46 25.39 12.70
C ALA A 128 10.08 24.72 12.85
N ALA A 129 9.83 23.60 12.16
CA ALA A 129 8.60 22.84 12.32
C ALA A 129 8.45 22.27 13.73
N VAL A 130 9.53 21.73 14.30
CA VAL A 130 9.55 21.26 15.69
C VAL A 130 9.33 22.40 16.67
N ALA A 131 9.93 23.59 16.46
CA ALA A 131 9.70 24.77 17.31
C ALA A 131 8.24 25.18 17.34
N GLN A 132 7.57 25.17 16.17
CA GLN A 132 6.13 25.51 16.09
C GLN A 132 5.26 24.48 16.80
N ALA A 133 5.63 23.19 16.74
CA ALA A 133 4.93 22.14 17.46
C ALA A 133 5.15 22.26 18.99
N ALA A 134 6.39 22.46 19.42
CA ALA A 134 6.74 22.62 20.83
C ALA A 134 6.01 23.80 21.50
N ALA A 135 5.83 24.91 20.76
CA ALA A 135 5.08 26.06 21.25
C ALA A 135 3.60 25.78 21.54
N LYS A 136 3.04 24.71 20.99
CA LYS A 136 1.63 24.30 21.16
C LYS A 136 1.47 23.09 22.06
N ALA A 137 2.53 22.28 22.20
CA ALA A 137 2.51 21.06 22.98
C ALA A 137 2.56 21.34 24.48
N LYS A 138 1.97 20.46 25.27
CA LYS A 138 2.13 20.48 26.72
C LYS A 138 3.53 20.00 27.10
N PRO A 139 4.14 20.50 28.20
CA PRO A 139 5.39 19.97 28.70
C PRO A 139 5.34 18.43 28.89
N GLY A 140 6.31 17.73 28.35
CA GLY A 140 6.38 16.26 28.38
C GLY A 140 5.66 15.56 27.24
N GLU A 141 4.79 16.24 26.50
CA GLU A 141 4.11 15.69 25.32
C GLU A 141 5.12 15.42 24.20
N TRP A 142 5.03 14.20 23.60
CA TRP A 142 5.91 13.81 22.52
C TRP A 142 5.58 14.51 21.19
N ILE A 143 6.59 15.11 20.59
CA ILE A 143 6.50 15.65 19.23
C ILE A 143 6.97 14.57 18.26
N VAL A 144 6.07 14.13 17.39
CA VAL A 144 6.31 13.08 16.42
C VAL A 144 6.26 13.66 15.02
N GLY A 145 7.24 13.35 14.18
CA GLY A 145 7.27 13.75 12.78
C GLY A 145 7.81 12.63 11.89
N ARG A 146 7.62 12.77 10.58
CA ARG A 146 8.13 11.84 9.58
C ARG A 146 8.36 12.54 8.24
N GLY A 147 9.32 12.03 7.45
CA GLY A 147 9.49 12.42 6.06
C GLY A 147 10.82 13.09 5.75
N TRP A 148 11.64 13.44 6.76
CA TRP A 148 12.95 14.04 6.51
C TRP A 148 13.89 13.08 5.76
N HIS A 149 14.74 13.66 4.87
CA HIS A 149 15.73 12.90 4.11
C HIS A 149 16.96 13.77 3.85
N GLN A 150 18.13 13.36 4.31
CA GLN A 150 19.36 14.14 4.23
C GLN A 150 19.83 14.44 2.79
N ASP A 151 19.53 13.57 1.85
CA ASP A 151 19.93 13.77 0.45
C ASP A 151 19.03 14.79 -0.29
N LYS A 152 17.94 15.27 0.36
CA LYS A 152 17.13 16.40 -0.09
C LYS A 152 17.68 17.75 0.41
N TRP A 153 18.58 17.74 1.39
CA TRP A 153 19.08 18.99 1.97
C TRP A 153 20.04 19.71 1.05
N THR A 154 19.86 21.01 0.94
CA THR A 154 20.68 21.88 0.08
C THR A 154 22.09 22.09 0.62
N ALA A 155 22.30 21.88 1.92
CA ALA A 155 23.58 21.95 2.60
C ALA A 155 23.62 20.99 3.81
N ALA A 156 24.81 20.47 4.12
CA ALA A 156 25.00 19.70 5.34
C ALA A 156 24.82 20.59 6.59
N PRO A 157 24.04 20.15 7.59
CA PRO A 157 23.82 20.92 8.82
C PRO A 157 25.16 21.12 9.59
N GLN A 158 25.20 22.17 10.43
CA GLN A 158 26.36 22.44 11.25
C GLN A 158 25.94 22.66 12.72
N PRO A 159 26.62 22.01 13.71
CA PRO A 159 27.64 20.98 13.54
C PRO A 159 27.08 19.66 13.04
N ASN A 160 27.91 18.78 12.46
CA ASN A 160 27.49 17.49 12.00
C ASN A 160 28.47 16.36 12.34
N VAL A 161 27.96 15.12 12.30
CA VAL A 161 28.75 13.88 12.37
C VAL A 161 28.37 13.02 11.17
N GLY A 162 29.30 12.76 10.27
CA GLY A 162 29.05 12.00 9.06
C GLY A 162 27.97 12.61 8.14
N GLY A 163 27.84 13.94 8.13
CA GLY A 163 26.83 14.67 7.34
C GLY A 163 25.47 14.83 8.03
N TYR A 164 25.26 14.23 9.20
CA TYR A 164 24.03 14.35 9.96
C TYR A 164 24.17 15.37 11.11
N PRO A 165 23.08 16.09 11.49
CA PRO A 165 23.12 17.03 12.60
C PRO A 165 23.36 16.32 13.94
N THR A 166 23.57 17.09 14.99
CA THR A 166 23.45 16.63 16.38
C THR A 166 22.08 17.08 16.95
N HIS A 167 21.64 16.43 18.03
CA HIS A 167 20.34 16.74 18.65
C HIS A 167 20.26 18.15 19.29
N ALA A 168 21.38 18.85 19.43
CA ALA A 168 21.47 20.13 20.15
C ALA A 168 20.50 21.21 19.60
N SER A 169 20.29 21.28 18.28
CA SER A 169 19.36 22.23 17.68
C SER A 169 17.90 21.92 18.00
N LEU A 170 17.53 20.64 18.12
CA LEU A 170 16.19 20.23 18.57
C LEU A 170 16.02 20.50 20.08
N ASP A 171 17.04 20.24 20.89
CA ASP A 171 17.02 20.51 22.34
C ASP A 171 16.75 21.98 22.62
N ALA A 172 17.35 22.87 21.82
CA ALA A 172 17.18 24.31 21.97
C ALA A 172 15.74 24.79 21.74
N VAL A 173 14.99 24.12 20.84
CA VAL A 173 13.61 24.53 20.48
C VAL A 173 12.53 23.69 21.14
N SER A 174 12.88 22.56 21.76
CA SER A 174 11.96 21.65 22.44
C SER A 174 12.51 21.14 23.78
N PRO A 175 12.91 22.06 24.71
CA PRO A 175 13.58 21.66 25.94
C PRO A 175 12.69 20.80 26.86
N ASP A 176 11.38 21.03 26.83
CA ASP A 176 10.41 20.34 27.67
C ASP A 176 9.72 19.16 26.99
N ASN A 177 9.90 18.99 25.67
CA ASN A 177 9.21 17.99 24.88
C ASN A 177 10.17 16.98 24.26
N PRO A 178 9.96 15.67 24.46
CA PRO A 178 10.71 14.66 23.71
C PRO A 178 10.29 14.70 22.23
N VAL A 179 11.28 14.55 21.32
CA VAL A 179 11.09 14.62 19.89
C VAL A 179 11.55 13.32 19.25
N VAL A 180 10.73 12.77 18.35
CA VAL A 180 11.12 11.67 17.47
C VAL A 180 10.68 11.96 16.04
N LEU A 181 11.65 12.06 15.14
CA LEU A 181 11.43 12.35 13.72
C LEU A 181 11.86 11.13 12.89
N ARG A 182 10.92 10.43 12.30
CA ARG A 182 11.21 9.25 11.48
C ARG A 182 11.67 9.68 10.08
N HIS A 183 12.75 9.08 9.61
CA HIS A 183 13.25 9.26 8.24
C HIS A 183 12.17 8.86 7.22
N ALA A 184 12.19 9.44 6.01
CA ALA A 184 11.25 9.13 4.95
C ALA A 184 11.16 7.62 4.69
N SER A 185 12.31 6.93 4.55
CA SER A 185 12.36 5.48 4.35
C SER A 185 11.77 4.64 5.49
N GLY A 186 11.58 5.23 6.69
CA GLY A 186 11.18 4.47 7.88
C GLY A 186 12.31 3.70 8.56
N HIS A 187 13.52 3.68 7.99
CA HIS A 187 14.68 2.92 8.45
C HIS A 187 15.66 3.70 9.33
N ALA A 188 15.33 4.93 9.72
CA ALA A 188 16.06 5.71 10.70
C ALA A 188 15.12 6.62 11.49
N SER A 189 15.55 7.02 12.67
CA SER A 189 14.88 8.04 13.49
C SER A 189 15.90 9.04 13.99
N PHE A 190 15.50 10.31 14.04
CA PHE A 190 16.26 11.36 14.69
C PHE A 190 15.52 11.81 15.96
N VAL A 191 16.21 11.84 17.09
CA VAL A 191 15.63 12.15 18.39
C VAL A 191 16.40 13.27 19.09
N ASN A 192 15.71 14.03 19.96
CA ASN A 192 16.37 15.02 20.79
C ASN A 192 16.95 14.40 22.08
N GLY A 193 17.75 15.17 22.84
CA GLY A 193 18.39 14.72 24.07
C GLY A 193 17.38 14.27 25.13
N ARG A 194 16.18 14.89 25.19
CA ARG A 194 15.13 14.48 26.12
C ARG A 194 14.57 13.08 25.77
N ALA A 195 14.35 12.79 24.50
CA ALA A 195 13.92 11.46 24.05
C ALA A 195 14.99 10.40 24.28
N LEU A 196 16.29 10.72 24.07
CA LEU A 196 17.42 9.85 24.42
C LEU A 196 17.40 9.51 25.91
N ALA A 197 17.26 10.53 26.78
CA ALA A 197 17.24 10.36 28.24
C ALA A 197 16.05 9.50 28.70
N LEU A 198 14.84 9.73 28.18
CA LEU A 198 13.66 8.94 28.51
C LEU A 198 13.74 7.48 28.01
N SER A 199 14.57 7.23 27.01
CA SER A 199 14.81 5.90 26.42
C SER A 199 16.03 5.19 27.00
N ASP A 200 16.73 5.78 27.96
CA ASP A 200 17.98 5.27 28.55
C ASP A 200 19.10 5.04 27.50
N ILE A 201 19.08 5.82 26.40
CA ILE A 201 20.10 5.76 25.35
C ILE A 201 21.24 6.70 25.72
N THR A 202 22.41 6.12 25.99
CA THR A 202 23.58 6.83 26.51
C THR A 202 24.85 6.43 25.73
N ARG A 203 25.98 7.04 26.09
CA ARG A 203 27.30 6.63 25.61
C ARG A 203 27.55 5.12 25.75
N ALA A 204 27.10 4.53 26.86
CA ALA A 204 27.33 3.12 27.19
C ALA A 204 26.38 2.17 26.43
N THR A 205 25.31 2.67 25.81
CA THR A 205 24.35 1.83 25.06
C THR A 205 25.05 1.24 23.83
N PRO A 206 25.13 -0.10 23.70
CA PRO A 206 25.71 -0.73 22.51
C PRO A 206 24.77 -0.63 21.33
N ASP A 207 25.31 -0.77 20.12
CA ASP A 207 24.51 -0.95 18.92
C ASP A 207 23.73 -2.26 19.03
N PRO A 208 22.40 -2.25 18.76
CA PRO A 208 21.62 -3.48 18.72
C PRO A 208 21.94 -4.28 17.44
N PRO A 209 21.70 -5.60 17.44
CA PRO A 209 21.83 -6.39 16.22
C PRO A 209 21.01 -5.79 15.07
N GLY A 210 21.63 -5.58 13.91
CA GLY A 210 20.99 -4.98 12.75
C GLY A 210 20.65 -3.49 12.90
N GLY A 211 21.30 -2.74 13.80
CA GLY A 211 21.10 -1.30 13.98
C GLY A 211 22.36 -0.57 14.41
N GLU A 212 22.34 0.77 14.30
CA GLU A 212 23.46 1.65 14.66
C GLU A 212 22.95 2.89 15.40
N ILE A 213 23.58 3.20 16.52
CA ILE A 213 23.46 4.47 17.24
C ILE A 213 24.61 5.36 16.79
N LEU A 214 24.34 6.38 15.97
CA LEU A 214 25.42 7.30 15.55
C LEU A 214 25.92 8.08 16.73
N LYS A 215 27.23 7.96 17.01
CA LYS A 215 27.92 8.62 18.11
C LYS A 215 28.96 9.61 17.59
N ASP A 216 29.16 10.68 18.34
CA ASP A 216 30.23 11.65 18.07
C ASP A 216 31.63 11.14 18.44
N GLY A 217 32.68 11.96 18.23
CA GLY A 217 34.07 11.63 18.56
C GLY A 217 34.31 11.41 20.07
N GLY A 218 33.41 11.86 20.95
CA GLY A 218 33.38 11.63 22.38
C GLY A 218 32.62 10.38 22.79
N GLY A 219 31.95 9.72 21.86
CA GLY A 219 31.10 8.57 22.11
C GLY A 219 29.67 8.91 22.53
N GLU A 220 29.25 10.18 22.51
CA GLU A 220 27.89 10.59 22.85
C GLU A 220 26.94 10.35 21.67
N PRO A 221 25.71 9.84 21.90
CA PRO A 221 24.70 9.70 20.86
C PRO A 221 24.37 11.05 20.20
N THR A 222 24.41 11.12 18.88
CA THR A 222 24.11 12.36 18.14
C THR A 222 22.61 12.63 18.02
N GLY A 223 21.78 11.63 18.28
CA GLY A 223 20.32 11.64 18.05
C GLY A 223 19.91 10.80 16.85
N LEU A 224 20.81 10.43 15.94
CA LEU A 224 20.49 9.54 14.83
C LEU A 224 20.57 8.08 15.24
N LEU A 225 19.47 7.35 15.01
CA LEU A 225 19.29 5.93 15.26
C LEU A 225 18.90 5.26 13.95
N ARG A 226 19.69 4.29 13.49
CA ARG A 226 19.45 3.57 12.23
C ARG A 226 18.91 2.18 12.49
N GLU A 227 18.03 1.74 11.61
CA GLU A 227 17.41 0.42 11.58
C GLU A 227 16.83 0.02 12.95
N THR A 228 17.22 -1.14 13.49
CA THR A 228 16.72 -1.64 14.78
C THR A 228 17.05 -0.72 15.96
N ALA A 229 18.04 0.16 15.85
CA ALA A 229 18.33 1.15 16.88
C ALA A 229 17.16 2.13 17.08
N SER A 230 16.35 2.40 16.06
CA SER A 230 15.13 3.20 16.17
C SER A 230 14.12 2.59 17.16
N ASN A 231 14.11 1.27 17.36
CA ASN A 231 13.23 0.56 18.28
C ASN A 231 13.62 0.75 19.76
N LEU A 232 14.80 1.29 20.04
CA LEU A 232 15.20 1.62 21.40
C LEU A 232 14.43 2.83 21.96
N VAL A 233 13.81 3.65 21.08
CA VAL A 233 13.04 4.83 21.50
C VAL A 233 11.76 4.41 22.19
N ARG A 234 11.63 4.73 23.46
CA ARG A 234 10.44 4.45 24.29
C ARG A 234 9.42 5.59 24.14
N ARG A 235 8.71 5.63 22.99
CA ARG A 235 7.64 6.62 22.77
C ARG A 235 6.60 6.52 23.89
N GLY A 236 6.15 7.68 24.38
CA GLY A 236 5.24 7.76 25.52
C GLY A 236 5.90 7.61 26.88
N ALA A 237 7.23 7.35 26.98
CA ALA A 237 7.92 7.38 28.26
C ALA A 237 7.81 8.80 28.86
N GLY A 238 7.44 8.88 30.15
CA GLY A 238 7.18 10.13 30.84
C GLY A 238 5.76 10.69 30.67
N GLU A 239 4.93 10.10 29.79
CA GLU A 239 3.49 10.36 29.72
C GLU A 239 2.71 9.41 30.65
N SER A 240 1.48 9.78 31.00
CA SER A 240 0.56 8.83 31.63
C SER A 240 0.27 7.68 30.67
N THR A 241 0.28 6.45 31.14
CA THR A 241 -0.10 5.30 30.33
C THR A 241 -1.51 5.51 29.79
N PRO A 242 -1.73 5.52 28.45
CA PRO A 242 -3.06 5.69 27.89
C PRO A 242 -4.00 4.60 28.40
N THR A 243 -5.24 4.96 28.67
CA THR A 243 -6.29 3.99 28.98
C THR A 243 -6.56 3.10 27.74
N ALA A 244 -7.18 1.95 27.96
CA ALA A 244 -7.61 1.09 26.84
C ALA A 244 -8.56 1.81 25.88
N GLU A 245 -9.43 2.70 26.41
CA GLU A 245 -10.36 3.50 25.62
C GLU A 245 -9.63 4.55 24.76
N GLU A 246 -8.64 5.25 25.31
CA GLU A 246 -7.80 6.21 24.57
C GLU A 246 -7.00 5.51 23.47
N THR A 247 -6.44 4.34 23.77
CA THR A 247 -5.71 3.51 22.79
C THR A 247 -6.64 3.09 21.64
N ASP A 248 -7.81 2.55 21.95
CA ASP A 248 -8.82 2.14 20.99
C ASP A 248 -9.30 3.33 20.12
N ALA A 249 -9.57 4.49 20.74
CA ALA A 249 -9.96 5.70 20.04
C ALA A 249 -8.86 6.18 19.07
N ARG A 250 -7.59 6.12 19.49
CA ARG A 250 -6.44 6.50 18.67
C ARG A 250 -6.29 5.57 17.46
N ILE A 251 -6.37 4.26 17.65
CA ILE A 251 -6.28 3.29 16.54
C ILE A 251 -7.41 3.53 15.54
N ARG A 252 -8.66 3.72 16.00
CA ARG A 252 -9.79 4.04 15.12
C ARG A 252 -9.57 5.33 14.34
N GLN A 253 -9.08 6.39 14.99
CA GLN A 253 -8.77 7.65 14.32
C GLN A 253 -7.68 7.47 13.25
N THR A 254 -6.62 6.74 13.56
CA THR A 254 -5.54 6.40 12.65
C THR A 254 -6.06 5.69 11.40
N LEU A 255 -6.84 4.61 11.58
CA LEU A 255 -7.41 3.85 10.47
C LEU A 255 -8.40 4.68 9.64
N ALA A 256 -9.21 5.54 10.27
CA ALA A 256 -10.14 6.43 9.57
C ALA A 256 -9.43 7.51 8.74
N LEU A 257 -8.28 8.01 9.19
CA LEU A 257 -7.44 8.94 8.43
C LEU A 257 -6.85 8.25 7.20
N ALA A 258 -6.30 7.06 7.37
CA ALA A 258 -5.76 6.26 6.28
C ALA A 258 -6.83 5.91 5.22
N ASP A 259 -8.03 5.52 5.66
CA ASP A 259 -9.16 5.23 4.77
C ASP A 259 -9.53 6.43 3.90
N ARG A 260 -9.68 7.61 4.52
CA ARG A 260 -9.95 8.85 3.78
C ARG A 260 -8.86 9.18 2.76
N ALA A 261 -7.59 9.01 3.14
CA ALA A 261 -6.47 9.22 2.23
C ALA A 261 -6.51 8.24 1.04
N ALA A 262 -6.78 6.98 1.30
CA ALA A 262 -6.87 5.97 0.24
C ALA A 262 -8.02 6.28 -0.75
N ILE A 263 -9.25 6.47 -0.25
CA ILE A 263 -10.41 6.71 -1.13
C ILE A 263 -10.33 8.02 -1.90
N SER A 264 -9.75 9.08 -1.31
CA SER A 264 -9.58 10.37 -2.02
C SER A 264 -8.55 10.29 -3.15
N ASN A 265 -7.67 9.30 -3.13
CA ASN A 265 -6.69 9.02 -4.18
C ASN A 265 -7.12 7.90 -5.15
N GLY A 266 -8.38 7.47 -5.13
CA GLY A 266 -8.88 6.46 -6.06
C GLY A 266 -8.51 5.02 -5.69
N ILE A 267 -7.94 4.80 -4.52
CA ILE A 267 -7.52 3.48 -4.06
C ILE A 267 -8.74 2.76 -3.48
N THR A 268 -9.08 1.63 -4.07
CA THR A 268 -10.21 0.79 -3.66
C THR A 268 -9.79 -0.39 -2.79
N THR A 269 -8.52 -0.81 -2.94
CA THR A 269 -7.90 -1.88 -2.15
C THR A 269 -6.50 -1.46 -1.74
N PHE A 270 -6.11 -1.79 -0.51
CA PHE A 270 -4.80 -1.46 0.04
C PHE A 270 -4.13 -2.73 0.59
N HIS A 271 -2.94 -3.06 0.09
CA HIS A 271 -2.10 -4.13 0.64
C HIS A 271 -1.28 -3.55 1.78
N ASP A 272 -1.68 -3.85 3.00
CA ASP A 272 -1.04 -3.36 4.22
C ASP A 272 0.18 -4.21 4.57
N ALA A 273 1.34 -3.61 4.49
CA ALA A 273 2.65 -4.26 4.61
C ALA A 273 3.11 -4.39 6.07
N GLY A 274 2.26 -4.92 6.89
CA GLY A 274 2.59 -5.38 8.24
C GLY A 274 1.80 -4.74 9.37
N SER A 275 0.62 -5.28 9.65
CA SER A 275 -0.17 -4.99 10.86
C SER A 275 -0.04 -6.08 11.92
N THR A 276 -0.28 -5.70 13.18
CA THR A 276 -0.42 -6.62 14.31
C THR A 276 -1.86 -7.17 14.38
N LEU A 277 -2.05 -8.26 15.11
CA LEU A 277 -3.38 -8.86 15.32
C LEU A 277 -4.37 -7.88 15.95
N ASP A 278 -3.93 -7.06 16.91
CA ASP A 278 -4.76 -6.04 17.54
C ASP A 278 -5.29 -5.01 16.53
N VAL A 279 -4.46 -4.55 15.61
CA VAL A 279 -4.89 -3.64 14.53
C VAL A 279 -5.87 -4.34 13.58
N VAL A 280 -5.66 -5.61 13.27
CA VAL A 280 -6.59 -6.42 12.45
C VAL A 280 -7.97 -6.51 13.10
N GLU A 281 -8.04 -6.70 14.42
CA GLU A 281 -9.31 -6.73 15.14
C GLU A 281 -10.02 -5.36 15.13
N HIS A 282 -9.29 -4.25 15.14
CA HIS A 282 -9.88 -2.91 14.94
C HIS A 282 -10.42 -2.73 13.52
N MET A 283 -9.68 -3.21 12.50
CA MET A 283 -10.15 -3.21 11.10
C MET A 283 -11.48 -3.98 10.97
N LYS A 284 -11.59 -5.18 11.55
CA LYS A 284 -12.85 -5.97 11.56
C LYS A 284 -14.01 -5.19 12.17
N ARG A 285 -13.81 -4.61 13.36
CA ARG A 285 -14.86 -3.82 14.02
C ARG A 285 -15.30 -2.61 13.18
N MET A 286 -14.38 -1.94 12.51
CA MET A 286 -14.71 -0.80 11.65
C MET A 286 -15.42 -1.24 10.36
N ILE A 287 -15.09 -2.40 9.80
CA ILE A 287 -15.79 -2.99 8.66
C ILE A 287 -17.23 -3.35 9.06
N ASP A 288 -17.43 -4.01 10.20
CA ASP A 288 -18.76 -4.37 10.72
C ASP A 288 -19.63 -3.13 11.00
N ALA A 289 -19.00 -2.05 11.46
CA ALA A 289 -19.66 -0.77 11.66
C ALA A 289 -19.90 0.03 10.35
N GLY A 290 -19.37 -0.42 9.22
CA GLY A 290 -19.45 0.28 7.93
C GLY A 290 -18.67 1.61 7.89
N THR A 291 -17.70 1.80 8.78
CA THR A 291 -16.89 3.02 8.91
C THR A 291 -15.53 2.94 8.21
N LEU A 292 -15.14 1.77 7.68
CA LEU A 292 -13.97 1.56 6.86
C LEU A 292 -14.46 1.14 5.47
N GLN A 293 -14.09 1.91 4.43
CA GLN A 293 -14.58 1.72 3.07
C GLN A 293 -13.56 0.97 2.20
N THR A 294 -12.27 1.28 2.35
CA THR A 294 -11.18 0.65 1.60
C THR A 294 -11.11 -0.84 1.91
N ARG A 295 -10.96 -1.68 0.87
CA ARG A 295 -10.66 -3.10 1.07
C ARG A 295 -9.22 -3.27 1.52
N LEU A 296 -8.98 -4.14 2.49
CA LEU A 296 -7.66 -4.38 3.07
C LEU A 296 -7.20 -5.81 2.80
N TRP A 297 -6.00 -5.92 2.25
CA TRP A 297 -5.26 -7.17 2.16
C TRP A 297 -4.03 -7.05 3.06
N VAL A 298 -4.01 -7.80 4.16
CA VAL A 298 -3.08 -7.57 5.26
C VAL A 298 -2.02 -8.66 5.33
N MET A 299 -0.79 -8.23 5.48
CA MET A 299 0.36 -9.05 5.86
C MET A 299 0.55 -8.95 7.37
N LEU A 300 0.51 -10.06 8.08
CA LEU A 300 0.81 -10.07 9.51
C LEU A 300 2.29 -9.81 9.73
N ARG A 301 2.60 -8.90 10.62
CA ARG A 301 4.00 -8.60 10.97
C ARG A 301 4.56 -9.74 11.81
N ALA A 302 5.58 -10.42 11.28
CA ALA A 302 6.45 -11.28 12.09
C ALA A 302 7.38 -10.43 12.96
N GLY A 303 7.81 -10.98 14.07
CA GLY A 303 8.86 -10.36 14.89
C GLY A 303 10.16 -10.20 14.11
N ASP A 304 10.97 -9.21 14.48
CA ASP A 304 12.23 -8.93 13.79
C ASP A 304 13.29 -10.01 14.04
N ASP A 305 13.32 -10.56 15.26
CA ASP A 305 14.37 -11.48 15.76
C ASP A 305 13.85 -12.91 16.03
N ALA A 306 12.57 -13.18 15.79
CA ALA A 306 11.96 -14.49 15.98
C ALA A 306 10.86 -14.74 14.94
N PRO A 307 10.56 -16.02 14.61
CA PRO A 307 9.39 -16.36 13.82
C PRO A 307 8.09 -15.92 14.54
N PRO A 308 6.95 -15.86 13.80
CA PRO A 308 5.64 -15.59 14.41
C PRO A 308 5.37 -16.54 15.59
N ASP A 309 4.94 -15.99 16.73
CA ASP A 309 4.64 -16.72 17.98
C ASP A 309 3.13 -16.93 18.20
N PHE A 310 2.30 -16.60 17.19
CA PHE A 310 0.85 -16.76 17.20
C PHE A 310 0.40 -17.92 16.29
N ASP A 311 -0.81 -18.44 16.53
CA ASP A 311 -1.39 -19.53 15.74
C ASP A 311 -1.81 -19.06 14.34
N LEU A 312 -0.93 -19.26 13.35
CA LEU A 312 -1.18 -18.90 11.97
C LEU A 312 -2.45 -19.53 11.37
N ALA A 313 -2.87 -20.70 11.84
CA ALA A 313 -4.04 -21.37 11.28
C ALA A 313 -5.34 -20.66 11.68
N SER A 314 -5.43 -20.16 12.93
CA SER A 314 -6.59 -19.43 13.44
C SER A 314 -6.68 -17.98 12.94
N GLU A 315 -5.53 -17.37 12.63
CA GLU A 315 -5.47 -15.95 12.26
C GLU A 315 -5.67 -15.68 10.76
N LYS A 316 -5.84 -16.73 9.96
CA LYS A 316 -6.06 -16.59 8.51
C LYS A 316 -7.49 -16.17 8.20
N ILE A 317 -7.63 -15.03 7.52
CA ILE A 317 -8.92 -14.47 7.12
C ILE A 317 -8.98 -14.36 5.60
N LEU A 318 -10.07 -14.84 4.99
CA LEU A 318 -10.28 -14.75 3.55
C LEU A 318 -11.64 -14.11 3.25
N GLY A 319 -11.64 -12.90 2.69
CA GLY A 319 -12.84 -12.24 2.19
C GLY A 319 -13.87 -11.84 3.23
N TYR A 320 -13.45 -11.53 4.47
CA TYR A 320 -14.35 -11.05 5.53
C TYR A 320 -15.06 -9.76 5.12
N GLY A 321 -16.32 -9.60 5.56
CA GLY A 321 -17.09 -8.37 5.34
C GLY A 321 -17.30 -8.07 3.84
N ASP A 322 -17.75 -9.04 3.03
CA ASP A 322 -17.90 -8.90 1.57
C ASP A 322 -16.60 -8.45 0.88
N HIS A 323 -15.53 -9.22 1.13
CA HIS A 323 -14.19 -9.00 0.61
C HIS A 323 -13.53 -7.67 1.06
N HIS A 324 -13.91 -7.12 2.22
CA HIS A 324 -13.23 -5.94 2.77
C HIS A 324 -11.96 -6.28 3.55
N LEU A 325 -11.79 -7.53 4.02
CA LEU A 325 -10.56 -7.92 4.71
C LEU A 325 -10.11 -9.33 4.32
N THR A 326 -8.85 -9.42 3.92
CA THR A 326 -8.12 -10.68 3.72
C THR A 326 -6.80 -10.59 4.50
N VAL A 327 -6.50 -11.61 5.32
CA VAL A 327 -5.25 -11.75 6.07
C VAL A 327 -4.66 -13.10 5.70
N ARG A 328 -3.61 -13.12 4.85
CA ARG A 328 -3.04 -14.38 4.34
C ARG A 328 -1.56 -14.32 4.00
N ALA A 329 -0.86 -13.29 4.42
CA ALA A 329 0.57 -13.15 4.22
C ALA A 329 1.30 -12.83 5.51
N ILE A 330 2.59 -13.14 5.55
CA ILE A 330 3.51 -12.79 6.62
C ILE A 330 4.51 -11.78 6.07
N LYS A 331 4.58 -10.60 6.67
CA LYS A 331 5.62 -9.59 6.40
C LYS A 331 6.85 -9.88 7.25
N TRP A 332 8.00 -9.93 6.59
CA TRP A 332 9.29 -9.99 7.25
C TRP A 332 10.28 -9.03 6.57
N THR A 333 11.39 -8.72 7.23
CA THR A 333 12.37 -7.73 6.73
C THR A 333 13.75 -8.36 6.73
N MET A 334 14.43 -8.39 5.57
CA MET A 334 15.78 -8.96 5.44
C MET A 334 16.88 -7.95 5.70
N ASP A 335 16.70 -6.70 5.25
CA ASP A 335 17.69 -5.63 5.34
C ASP A 335 17.03 -4.25 5.51
N GLY A 336 17.82 -3.20 5.45
CA GLY A 336 17.36 -1.83 5.51
C GLY A 336 17.38 -1.12 4.16
N ALA A 337 17.19 0.23 4.17
CA ALA A 337 17.13 1.05 2.97
C ALA A 337 18.54 1.41 2.44
N LEU A 338 18.64 1.66 1.11
CA LEU A 338 19.89 2.06 0.48
C LEU A 338 20.35 3.45 0.95
N GLY A 339 19.42 4.42 1.05
CA GLY A 339 19.72 5.80 1.43
C GLY A 339 20.35 5.93 2.82
N SER A 340 19.95 5.07 3.78
CA SER A 340 20.50 4.99 5.14
C SER A 340 21.71 4.06 5.28
N HIS A 341 22.24 3.47 4.19
CA HIS A 341 23.28 2.45 4.17
C HIS A 341 22.91 1.15 4.90
N GLY A 342 21.61 0.86 5.03
CA GLY A 342 21.08 -0.36 5.65
C GLY A 342 20.91 -1.53 4.67
N ALA A 343 20.76 -1.26 3.37
CA ALA A 343 20.56 -2.29 2.35
C ALA A 343 21.76 -3.24 2.26
N TRP A 344 21.51 -4.56 2.29
CA TRP A 344 22.56 -5.56 2.32
C TRP A 344 23.07 -5.89 0.91
N LEU A 345 24.32 -5.51 0.65
CA LEU A 345 24.94 -5.57 -0.66
C LEU A 345 25.94 -6.73 -0.80
N LEU A 346 26.11 -7.22 -2.02
CA LEU A 346 27.15 -8.20 -2.40
C LEU A 346 28.55 -7.60 -2.30
N GLU A 347 28.68 -6.34 -2.70
CA GLU A 347 29.91 -5.56 -2.62
C GLU A 347 29.69 -4.34 -1.73
N PRO A 348 30.74 -3.79 -1.07
CA PRO A 348 30.59 -2.60 -0.25
C PRO A 348 29.96 -1.42 -0.98
N TYR A 349 29.34 -0.53 -0.20
CA TYR A 349 28.90 0.77 -0.70
C TYR A 349 30.06 1.54 -1.33
N ALA A 350 29.84 2.20 -2.47
CA ALA A 350 30.86 2.95 -3.17
C ALA A 350 31.34 4.16 -2.36
N ASP A 351 30.44 4.82 -1.65
CA ASP A 351 30.72 5.95 -0.75
C ASP A 351 31.00 5.55 0.70
N LEU A 352 30.82 4.28 1.06
CA LEU A 352 31.15 3.74 2.40
C LEU A 352 31.82 2.37 2.28
N PRO A 353 33.09 2.28 1.81
CA PRO A 353 33.76 1.01 1.46
C PRO A 353 33.96 0.02 2.60
N ARG A 354 33.69 0.42 3.84
CA ARG A 354 33.76 -0.43 5.05
C ARG A 354 32.46 -1.13 5.40
N SER A 355 31.37 -0.84 4.68
CA SER A 355 30.02 -1.37 4.95
C SER A 355 29.44 -2.09 3.75
N VAL A 356 28.76 -3.19 4.03
CA VAL A 356 27.90 -3.93 3.08
C VAL A 356 26.42 -3.85 3.49
N GLY A 357 26.07 -3.02 4.47
CA GLY A 357 24.71 -2.89 5.00
C GLY A 357 24.47 -3.69 6.28
N LEU A 358 23.20 -3.78 6.69
CA LEU A 358 22.75 -4.29 7.99
C LEU A 358 21.72 -5.41 7.80
N PRO A 359 22.16 -6.69 7.57
CA PRO A 359 21.25 -7.80 7.39
C PRO A 359 20.62 -8.27 8.69
N ARG A 360 19.44 -8.91 8.55
CA ARG A 360 18.79 -9.65 9.63
C ARG A 360 19.09 -11.16 9.55
N SER A 361 18.54 -11.95 10.47
CA SER A 361 18.85 -13.37 10.62
C SER A 361 18.27 -14.22 9.49
N LEU A 362 19.14 -14.87 8.72
CA LEU A 362 18.73 -15.85 7.69
C LEU A 362 18.04 -17.09 8.29
N ASP A 363 18.38 -17.47 9.51
CA ASP A 363 17.76 -18.63 10.16
C ASP A 363 16.31 -18.32 10.52
N VAL A 364 16.03 -17.11 11.00
CA VAL A 364 14.65 -16.65 11.27
C VAL A 364 13.84 -16.58 9.97
N LEU A 365 14.43 -16.07 8.87
CA LEU A 365 13.77 -16.07 7.56
C LEU A 365 13.38 -17.49 7.13
N LYS A 366 14.31 -18.45 7.17
CA LYS A 366 14.06 -19.84 6.77
C LYS A 366 13.02 -20.52 7.65
N GLN A 367 13.04 -20.30 8.96
CA GLN A 367 12.02 -20.80 9.89
C GLN A 367 10.65 -20.21 9.58
N THR A 368 10.57 -18.89 9.38
CA THR A 368 9.32 -18.21 9.04
C THR A 368 8.76 -18.68 7.70
N ALA A 369 9.62 -18.88 6.69
CA ALA A 369 9.23 -19.46 5.40
C ALA A 369 8.66 -20.87 5.53
N GLY A 370 9.27 -21.71 6.37
CA GLY A 370 8.75 -23.05 6.69
C GLY A 370 7.38 -23.02 7.39
N LEU A 371 7.18 -22.10 8.33
CA LEU A 371 5.88 -21.90 8.98
C LEU A 371 4.83 -21.39 8.00
N ALA A 372 5.18 -20.41 7.15
CA ALA A 372 4.29 -19.84 6.16
C ALA A 372 3.77 -20.91 5.18
N ILE A 373 4.66 -21.70 4.59
CA ILE A 373 4.29 -22.70 3.58
C ILE A 373 3.41 -23.80 4.19
N ASN A 374 3.73 -24.25 5.41
CA ASN A 374 2.97 -25.29 6.11
C ASN A 374 1.55 -24.83 6.51
N ASN A 375 1.33 -23.53 6.70
CA ASN A 375 0.03 -22.94 7.05
C ASN A 375 -0.66 -22.27 5.85
N GLY A 376 -0.09 -22.38 4.64
CA GLY A 376 -0.64 -21.82 3.41
C GLY A 376 -0.69 -20.29 3.43
N TYR A 377 0.28 -19.65 4.07
CA TYR A 377 0.51 -18.20 4.00
C TYR A 377 1.47 -17.86 2.86
N GLN A 378 1.27 -16.68 2.30
CA GLN A 378 2.24 -16.06 1.40
C GLN A 378 3.35 -15.41 2.24
N MET A 379 4.59 -15.52 1.80
CA MET A 379 5.67 -14.69 2.33
C MET A 379 5.76 -13.38 1.55
N ALA A 380 5.95 -12.29 2.27
CA ALA A 380 6.20 -10.95 1.76
C ALA A 380 7.42 -10.38 2.47
N VAL A 381 8.60 -10.55 1.85
CA VAL A 381 9.89 -10.20 2.49
C VAL A 381 10.46 -8.95 1.86
N HIS A 382 10.65 -7.91 2.70
CA HIS A 382 11.40 -6.72 2.34
C HIS A 382 12.86 -7.09 2.03
N ALA A 383 13.32 -6.80 0.83
CA ALA A 383 14.72 -6.92 0.42
C ALA A 383 15.06 -5.83 -0.60
N ILE A 384 15.96 -4.94 -0.21
CA ILE A 384 16.41 -3.80 -1.03
C ILE A 384 17.76 -4.08 -1.69
N GLY A 385 18.75 -4.52 -0.93
CA GLY A 385 20.09 -4.80 -1.44
C GLY A 385 20.14 -6.07 -2.30
N ASP A 386 21.12 -6.12 -3.21
CA ASP A 386 21.31 -7.23 -4.13
C ASP A 386 21.70 -8.54 -3.41
N ARG A 387 22.41 -8.45 -2.27
CA ARG A 387 22.66 -9.60 -1.41
C ARG A 387 21.40 -10.06 -0.70
N ALA A 388 20.60 -9.14 -0.14
CA ALA A 388 19.35 -9.47 0.53
C ALA A 388 18.38 -10.18 -0.42
N ASN A 389 18.21 -9.68 -1.63
CA ASN A 389 17.38 -10.31 -2.67
C ASN A 389 17.83 -11.73 -2.99
N ARG A 390 19.14 -11.95 -3.14
CA ARG A 390 19.71 -13.28 -3.38
C ARG A 390 19.38 -14.25 -2.27
N GLU A 391 19.63 -13.88 -1.03
CA GLU A 391 19.41 -14.75 0.13
C GLU A 391 17.92 -15.06 0.34
N VAL A 392 17.03 -14.12 0.03
CA VAL A 392 15.58 -14.37 0.06
C VAL A 392 15.17 -15.34 -1.05
N LEU A 393 15.69 -15.18 -2.28
CA LEU A 393 15.44 -16.13 -3.38
C LEU A 393 15.96 -17.53 -3.03
N ASP A 394 17.13 -17.64 -2.40
CA ASP A 394 17.70 -18.93 -1.96
C ASP A 394 16.83 -19.59 -0.88
N ALA A 395 16.35 -18.81 0.09
CA ALA A 395 15.43 -19.30 1.13
C ALA A 395 14.09 -19.77 0.54
N TYR A 396 13.53 -19.02 -0.41
CA TYR A 396 12.28 -19.37 -1.09
C TYR A 396 12.44 -20.63 -1.94
N GLU A 397 13.49 -20.71 -2.73
CA GLU A 397 13.80 -21.90 -3.54
C GLU A 397 13.96 -23.15 -2.67
N GLY A 398 14.64 -23.01 -1.52
CA GLY A 398 14.76 -24.10 -0.54
C GLY A 398 13.41 -24.55 0.03
N ALA A 399 12.54 -23.60 0.40
CA ALA A 399 11.20 -23.88 0.91
C ALA A 399 10.31 -24.54 -0.16
N PHE A 400 10.35 -24.06 -1.41
CA PHE A 400 9.58 -24.63 -2.53
C PHE A 400 9.99 -26.06 -2.83
N LYS A 401 11.30 -26.34 -2.88
CA LYS A 401 11.82 -27.70 -3.08
C LYS A 401 11.41 -28.65 -1.95
N ALA A 402 11.48 -28.19 -0.70
CA ALA A 402 11.07 -28.99 0.46
C ALA A 402 9.56 -29.29 0.46
N HIS A 403 8.73 -28.38 -0.08
CA HIS A 403 7.27 -28.55 -0.20
C HIS A 403 6.86 -29.36 -1.45
N GLY A 404 7.81 -29.71 -2.34
CA GLY A 404 7.57 -30.54 -3.51
C GLY A 404 6.98 -29.83 -4.72
N GLY A 405 7.07 -28.49 -4.80
CA GLY A 405 6.51 -27.68 -5.88
C GLY A 405 7.43 -26.57 -6.37
N ASN A 406 6.96 -25.84 -7.39
CA ASN A 406 7.48 -24.54 -7.75
C ASN A 406 6.72 -23.44 -6.96
N GLY A 407 7.22 -22.21 -6.94
CA GLY A 407 6.63 -21.12 -6.19
C GLY A 407 5.45 -20.42 -6.87
N ALA A 408 5.15 -20.75 -8.14
CA ALA A 408 4.18 -19.99 -8.94
C ALA A 408 2.78 -19.94 -8.30
N ASP A 409 2.29 -21.07 -7.79
CA ASP A 409 0.98 -21.14 -7.13
C ASP A 409 0.97 -20.52 -5.72
N LEU A 410 2.14 -20.37 -5.11
CA LEU A 410 2.30 -19.75 -3.80
C LEU A 410 2.32 -18.24 -3.87
N ARG A 411 2.65 -17.66 -5.04
CA ARG A 411 2.70 -16.23 -5.31
C ARG A 411 3.49 -15.45 -4.26
N TRP A 412 4.57 -16.05 -3.73
CA TRP A 412 5.40 -15.39 -2.73
C TRP A 412 6.06 -14.14 -3.31
N ARG A 413 6.25 -13.12 -2.46
CA ARG A 413 6.68 -11.80 -2.89
C ARG A 413 8.01 -11.42 -2.27
N ILE A 414 8.83 -10.70 -3.04
CA ILE A 414 9.89 -9.86 -2.49
C ILE A 414 9.42 -8.42 -2.60
N GLU A 415 9.29 -7.79 -1.43
CA GLU A 415 8.89 -6.39 -1.32
C GLU A 415 10.10 -5.51 -1.62
N HIS A 416 9.89 -4.52 -2.42
CA HIS A 416 10.85 -3.57 -2.99
C HIS A 416 11.67 -4.14 -4.14
N ALA A 417 12.44 -5.22 -3.98
CA ALA A 417 13.30 -5.79 -5.03
C ALA A 417 14.09 -4.70 -5.79
N GLN A 418 14.62 -3.70 -5.04
CA GLN A 418 15.09 -2.45 -5.64
C GLN A 418 16.40 -2.60 -6.40
N HIS A 419 17.35 -3.33 -5.81
CA HIS A 419 18.69 -3.51 -6.39
C HIS A 419 18.97 -5.00 -6.53
N LEU A 420 19.20 -5.44 -7.76
CA LEU A 420 19.35 -6.86 -8.09
C LEU A 420 20.68 -7.10 -8.79
N SER A 421 21.34 -8.21 -8.46
CA SER A 421 22.39 -8.73 -9.31
C SER A 421 21.76 -9.20 -10.64
N PRO A 422 22.36 -8.90 -11.80
CA PRO A 422 21.87 -9.40 -13.09
C PRO A 422 21.65 -10.92 -13.14
N ALA A 423 22.44 -11.67 -12.36
CA ALA A 423 22.32 -13.13 -12.26
C ALA A 423 21.04 -13.59 -11.54
N ASP A 424 20.48 -12.75 -10.66
CA ASP A 424 19.30 -13.11 -9.87
C ASP A 424 17.98 -12.68 -10.55
N VAL A 425 18.00 -11.72 -11.48
CA VAL A 425 16.80 -11.26 -12.20
C VAL A 425 16.01 -12.41 -12.85
N PRO A 426 16.62 -13.36 -13.60
CA PRO A 426 15.87 -14.47 -14.18
C PRO A 426 15.22 -15.41 -13.17
N ARG A 427 15.75 -15.47 -11.94
CA ARG A 427 15.25 -16.37 -10.89
C ARG A 427 13.84 -16.00 -10.43
N PHE A 428 13.45 -14.71 -10.49
CA PHE A 428 12.09 -14.29 -10.17
C PHE A 428 11.05 -15.01 -11.05
N GLY A 429 11.22 -14.97 -12.37
CA GLY A 429 10.34 -15.68 -13.30
C GLY A 429 10.43 -17.20 -13.15
N GLN A 430 11.65 -17.76 -13.01
CA GLN A 430 11.87 -19.19 -12.87
C GLN A 430 11.22 -19.79 -11.62
N LEU A 431 11.25 -19.06 -10.50
CA LEU A 431 10.69 -19.48 -9.22
C LEU A 431 9.23 -19.05 -9.02
N GLY A 432 8.68 -18.23 -9.93
CA GLY A 432 7.34 -17.64 -9.77
C GLY A 432 7.24 -16.63 -8.63
N VAL A 433 8.36 -15.98 -8.26
CA VAL A 433 8.41 -14.96 -7.21
C VAL A 433 7.98 -13.62 -7.77
N ILE A 434 7.09 -12.93 -7.06
CA ILE A 434 6.57 -11.62 -7.44
C ILE A 434 7.54 -10.54 -6.96
N ALA A 435 7.89 -9.60 -7.84
CA ALA A 435 8.61 -8.38 -7.48
C ALA A 435 7.60 -7.26 -7.15
N SER A 436 7.43 -6.96 -5.88
CA SER A 436 6.48 -5.95 -5.39
C SER A 436 7.22 -4.62 -5.23
N MET A 437 7.19 -3.82 -6.28
CA MET A 437 8.05 -2.63 -6.42
C MET A 437 7.27 -1.33 -6.22
N GLN A 438 8.00 -0.21 -6.12
CA GLN A 438 7.46 1.14 -5.99
C GLN A 438 8.15 2.02 -7.02
N SER A 439 7.39 2.44 -8.06
CA SER A 439 8.01 3.20 -9.16
C SER A 439 8.46 4.59 -8.72
N VAL A 440 7.76 5.20 -7.77
CA VAL A 440 8.13 6.50 -7.22
C VAL A 440 9.49 6.47 -6.50
N HIS A 441 9.85 5.36 -5.84
CA HIS A 441 11.18 5.21 -5.24
C HIS A 441 12.28 5.32 -6.28
N ALA A 442 12.12 4.72 -7.47
CA ALA A 442 13.15 4.82 -8.51
C ALA A 442 13.46 6.26 -8.91
N THR A 443 12.46 7.12 -8.95
CA THR A 443 12.64 8.53 -9.31
C THR A 443 13.13 9.37 -8.13
N ALA A 444 12.68 9.08 -6.92
CA ALA A 444 13.15 9.75 -5.69
C ALA A 444 14.62 9.40 -5.40
N ASP A 445 14.99 8.13 -5.53
CA ASP A 445 16.32 7.61 -5.20
C ASP A 445 17.37 7.86 -6.29
N ALA A 446 16.95 8.26 -7.50
CA ALA A 446 17.84 8.53 -8.63
C ALA A 446 18.99 9.50 -8.29
N VAL A 447 18.79 10.36 -7.30
CA VAL A 447 19.77 11.37 -6.88
C VAL A 447 20.96 10.75 -6.12
N PHE A 448 20.80 9.63 -5.43
CA PHE A 448 21.84 9.03 -4.61
C PHE A 448 22.23 7.59 -4.99
N VAL A 449 21.41 6.85 -5.73
CA VAL A 449 21.69 5.45 -6.09
C VAL A 449 23.06 5.27 -6.76
N PRO A 450 23.48 6.09 -7.75
CA PRO A 450 24.83 5.98 -8.33
C PRO A 450 25.95 6.25 -7.31
N THR A 451 25.72 7.15 -6.36
CA THR A 451 26.69 7.43 -5.30
C THR A 451 26.87 6.24 -4.36
N ARG A 452 25.76 5.55 -4.01
CA ARG A 452 25.78 4.39 -3.09
C ARG A 452 26.34 3.13 -3.74
N LEU A 453 25.99 2.86 -5.01
CA LEU A 453 26.32 1.61 -5.70
C LEU A 453 27.52 1.74 -6.65
N GLY A 454 27.84 2.95 -7.11
CA GLY A 454 28.66 3.21 -8.29
C GLY A 454 27.85 3.04 -9.59
N ASP A 455 28.24 3.75 -10.64
CA ASP A 455 27.45 3.87 -11.89
C ASP A 455 27.09 2.49 -12.48
N LYS A 456 28.04 1.57 -12.58
CA LYS A 456 27.84 0.27 -13.22
C LYS A 456 26.79 -0.58 -12.49
N ARG A 457 26.91 -0.75 -11.18
CA ARG A 457 25.95 -1.56 -10.39
C ARG A 457 24.56 -0.91 -10.40
N ALA A 458 24.52 0.41 -10.34
CA ALA A 458 23.29 1.18 -10.42
C ALA A 458 22.56 0.96 -11.75
N GLU A 459 23.26 1.07 -12.89
CA GLU A 459 22.68 0.84 -14.23
C GLU A 459 22.24 -0.62 -14.43
N GLU A 460 23.06 -1.58 -13.97
CA GLU A 460 22.80 -3.00 -14.17
C GLU A 460 21.69 -3.55 -13.27
N GLY A 461 21.47 -2.98 -12.07
CA GLY A 461 20.64 -3.60 -11.04
C GLY A 461 19.57 -2.75 -10.42
N ALA A 462 19.59 -1.42 -10.57
CA ALA A 462 18.65 -0.56 -9.85
C ALA A 462 17.29 -0.45 -10.55
N TYR A 463 16.22 -0.90 -9.86
CA TYR A 463 14.83 -0.75 -10.32
C TYR A 463 14.61 -1.32 -11.74
N VAL A 464 15.04 -2.56 -11.96
CA VAL A 464 15.10 -3.21 -13.27
C VAL A 464 13.79 -3.91 -13.66
N TRP A 465 12.66 -3.24 -13.51
CA TRP A 465 11.33 -3.83 -13.70
C TRP A 465 11.06 -4.35 -15.11
N GLN A 466 11.61 -3.73 -16.19
CA GLN A 466 11.48 -4.31 -17.54
C GLN A 466 12.22 -5.64 -17.67
N ARG A 467 13.43 -5.72 -17.11
CA ARG A 467 14.17 -7.01 -17.10
C ARG A 467 13.44 -8.08 -16.29
N LEU A 468 12.81 -7.70 -15.16
CA LEU A 468 11.99 -8.61 -14.36
C LEU A 468 10.78 -9.11 -15.17
N MET A 469 10.01 -8.21 -15.80
CA MET A 469 8.88 -8.61 -16.66
C MET A 469 9.33 -9.50 -17.82
N GLN A 470 10.45 -9.19 -18.47
CA GLN A 470 11.03 -10.02 -19.54
C GLN A 470 11.48 -11.40 -19.05
N SER A 471 11.81 -11.56 -17.78
CA SER A 471 12.11 -12.86 -17.18
C SER A 471 10.85 -13.72 -16.93
N GLY A 472 9.65 -13.16 -17.14
CA GLY A 472 8.37 -13.79 -16.82
C GLY A 472 7.89 -13.52 -15.38
N ALA A 473 8.60 -12.69 -14.62
CA ALA A 473 8.16 -12.32 -13.28
C ALA A 473 6.94 -11.37 -13.32
N VAL A 474 6.04 -11.53 -12.38
CA VAL A 474 4.98 -10.55 -12.12
C VAL A 474 5.60 -9.39 -11.35
N VAL A 475 5.39 -8.16 -11.87
CA VAL A 475 5.83 -6.93 -11.22
C VAL A 475 4.58 -6.18 -10.76
N THR A 476 4.44 -5.98 -9.46
CA THR A 476 3.37 -5.17 -8.86
C THR A 476 3.89 -3.79 -8.47
N ASN A 477 2.99 -2.87 -8.17
CA ASN A 477 3.35 -1.49 -7.88
C ASN A 477 2.54 -0.93 -6.70
N GLY A 478 3.17 -0.08 -5.92
CA GLY A 478 2.61 0.64 -4.79
C GLY A 478 3.44 1.88 -4.47
N THR A 479 3.04 2.66 -3.48
CA THR A 479 3.76 3.87 -3.05
C THR A 479 4.64 3.65 -1.83
N ASP A 480 4.39 2.57 -1.09
CA ASP A 480 4.95 2.35 0.25
C ASP A 480 4.54 3.47 1.25
N ALA A 481 3.34 4.06 1.02
CA ALA A 481 2.86 5.14 1.89
C ALA A 481 2.89 4.74 3.37
N PRO A 482 3.43 5.59 4.26
CA PRO A 482 3.83 6.98 4.10
C PRO A 482 5.35 7.20 3.85
N VAL A 483 6.06 6.24 3.23
CA VAL A 483 7.45 6.45 2.78
C VAL A 483 7.44 7.48 1.67
N GLU A 484 6.55 7.32 0.70
CA GLU A 484 6.22 8.30 -0.32
C GLU A 484 4.74 8.70 -0.21
N ASN A 485 4.37 9.75 -0.93
CA ASN A 485 2.97 10.18 -0.99
C ASN A 485 2.09 9.07 -1.58
N ILE A 486 0.91 8.88 -1.00
CA ILE A 486 -0.09 7.88 -1.44
C ILE A 486 -0.73 8.20 -2.81
N ASP A 487 -0.14 9.00 -3.66
CA ASP A 487 -0.68 9.38 -4.98
C ASP A 487 -0.37 8.32 -6.05
N PRO A 488 -1.36 7.50 -6.51
CA PRO A 488 -1.16 6.51 -7.55
C PRO A 488 -0.78 7.13 -8.90
N LEU A 489 -1.20 8.38 -9.17
CA LEU A 489 -0.90 9.06 -10.43
C LEU A 489 0.56 9.52 -10.48
N ALA A 490 1.11 9.95 -9.34
CA ALA A 490 2.55 10.23 -9.23
C ALA A 490 3.38 8.95 -9.43
N ASN A 491 2.95 7.83 -8.85
CA ASN A 491 3.60 6.54 -9.01
C ASN A 491 3.48 6.00 -10.45
N TYR A 492 2.30 6.13 -11.07
CA TYR A 492 2.08 5.81 -12.48
C TYR A 492 2.98 6.68 -13.40
N TYR A 493 3.08 7.99 -13.13
CA TYR A 493 3.97 8.89 -13.85
C TYR A 493 5.43 8.44 -13.74
N ALA A 494 5.89 8.09 -12.53
CA ALA A 494 7.24 7.58 -12.32
C ALA A 494 7.50 6.29 -13.12
N ALA A 495 6.54 5.36 -13.16
CA ALA A 495 6.64 4.11 -13.93
C ALA A 495 6.82 4.35 -15.43
N VAL A 496 6.05 5.29 -15.99
CA VAL A 496 6.01 5.57 -17.44
C VAL A 496 7.18 6.45 -17.88
N THR A 497 7.59 7.43 -17.07
CA THR A 497 8.57 8.45 -17.47
C THR A 497 9.96 8.22 -16.91
N ARG A 498 10.07 7.67 -15.70
CA ARG A 498 11.30 7.58 -14.90
C ARG A 498 12.02 8.91 -14.71
N LYS A 499 11.26 10.02 -14.75
CA LYS A 499 11.82 11.37 -14.56
C LYS A 499 12.07 11.61 -13.07
N ALA A 500 13.34 11.80 -12.74
CA ALA A 500 13.78 12.24 -11.42
C ALA A 500 13.40 13.72 -11.16
N PRO A 501 13.44 14.20 -9.91
CA PRO A 501 13.12 15.60 -9.57
C PRO A 501 13.97 16.64 -10.30
N ASP A 502 15.22 16.29 -10.65
CA ASP A 502 16.13 17.13 -11.42
C ASP A 502 15.88 17.12 -12.95
N GLY A 503 14.84 16.42 -13.39
CA GLY A 503 14.43 16.30 -14.79
C GLY A 503 15.16 15.23 -15.60
N ARG A 504 16.20 14.57 -15.05
CA ARG A 504 16.85 13.43 -15.71
C ARG A 504 15.91 12.25 -15.82
N THR A 505 16.06 11.45 -16.87
CA THR A 505 15.42 10.13 -16.96
C THR A 505 16.36 9.08 -16.38
N PHE A 506 15.91 8.39 -15.34
CA PHE A 506 16.70 7.38 -14.64
C PHE A 506 16.55 6.02 -15.33
N TYR A 507 17.55 5.59 -16.11
CA TYR A 507 17.59 4.32 -16.88
C TYR A 507 16.34 4.10 -17.75
N ALA A 508 16.25 4.84 -18.86
CA ALA A 508 15.07 4.94 -19.72
C ALA A 508 14.57 3.59 -20.28
N GLU A 509 15.47 2.62 -20.46
CA GLU A 509 15.16 1.28 -20.95
C GLU A 509 14.30 0.46 -19.99
N GLN A 510 14.17 0.92 -18.74
CA GLN A 510 13.32 0.29 -17.74
C GLN A 510 11.93 0.94 -17.63
N LYS A 511 11.56 1.89 -18.50
CA LYS A 511 10.22 2.50 -18.53
C LYS A 511 9.14 1.43 -18.76
N MET A 512 8.03 1.53 -18.06
CA MET A 512 6.82 0.79 -18.39
C MET A 512 6.03 1.49 -19.48
N SER A 513 5.38 0.73 -20.33
CA SER A 513 4.30 1.26 -21.16
C SER A 513 3.13 1.71 -20.28
N ARG A 514 2.25 2.55 -20.83
CA ARG A 514 1.06 3.05 -20.12
C ARG A 514 0.17 1.92 -19.56
N LEU A 515 -0.02 0.87 -20.36
CA LEU A 515 -0.84 -0.27 -19.95
C LEU A 515 -0.13 -1.17 -18.94
N GLU A 516 1.19 -1.40 -19.05
CA GLU A 516 1.95 -2.13 -18.04
C GLU A 516 1.87 -1.43 -16.69
N ALA A 517 2.07 -0.10 -16.65
CA ALA A 517 1.96 0.69 -15.44
C ALA A 517 0.55 0.63 -14.83
N LEU A 518 -0.51 0.69 -15.65
CA LEU A 518 -1.88 0.56 -15.15
C LEU A 518 -2.17 -0.86 -14.64
N ARG A 519 -1.71 -1.89 -15.36
CA ARG A 519 -1.86 -3.30 -14.95
C ARG A 519 -1.12 -3.58 -13.64
N SER A 520 0.08 -3.01 -13.44
CA SER A 520 0.86 -3.20 -12.20
C SER A 520 0.17 -2.59 -10.97
N TYR A 521 -0.70 -1.61 -11.17
CA TYR A 521 -1.48 -0.94 -10.11
C TYR A 521 -2.91 -1.47 -9.96
N THR A 522 -3.29 -2.50 -10.71
CA THR A 522 -4.64 -3.08 -10.72
C THR A 522 -4.61 -4.60 -10.75
N ILE A 523 -4.67 -5.23 -11.94
CA ILE A 523 -4.80 -6.69 -12.08
C ILE A 523 -3.60 -7.47 -11.54
N GLN A 524 -2.37 -6.94 -11.64
CA GLN A 524 -1.20 -7.63 -11.10
C GLN A 524 -1.16 -7.58 -9.57
N ASN A 525 -1.59 -6.47 -8.96
CA ASN A 525 -1.80 -6.41 -7.51
C ASN A 525 -2.92 -7.36 -7.07
N ALA A 526 -4.04 -7.42 -7.82
CA ALA A 526 -5.10 -8.39 -7.53
C ALA A 526 -4.59 -9.84 -7.64
N PHE A 527 -3.76 -10.15 -8.64
CA PHE A 527 -3.10 -11.44 -8.77
C PHE A 527 -2.20 -11.74 -7.56
N ALA A 528 -1.35 -10.79 -7.17
CA ALA A 528 -0.48 -10.96 -6.01
C ALA A 528 -1.26 -11.24 -4.71
N ALA A 529 -2.49 -10.76 -4.60
CA ALA A 529 -3.40 -10.96 -3.47
C ALA A 529 -4.26 -12.24 -3.59
N PHE A 530 -4.17 -13.02 -4.68
CA PHE A 530 -5.09 -14.13 -5.03
C PHE A 530 -6.55 -13.68 -5.24
N GLU A 531 -6.75 -12.45 -5.66
CA GLU A 531 -8.07 -11.83 -5.83
C GLU A 531 -8.34 -11.41 -7.30
N ASP A 532 -7.50 -11.83 -8.24
CA ASP A 532 -7.61 -11.58 -9.68
C ASP A 532 -8.90 -12.17 -10.30
N GLY A 533 -9.47 -13.19 -9.69
CA GLY A 533 -10.78 -13.72 -10.06
C GLY A 533 -11.96 -12.80 -9.72
N ILE A 534 -11.80 -11.86 -8.77
CA ILE A 534 -12.90 -11.04 -8.26
C ILE A 534 -12.71 -9.53 -8.47
N LYS A 535 -11.50 -9.03 -8.72
CA LYS A 535 -11.19 -7.60 -8.93
C LYS A 535 -10.00 -7.39 -9.88
N GLY A 536 -9.58 -6.14 -10.09
CA GLY A 536 -8.43 -5.76 -10.89
C GLY A 536 -8.69 -5.56 -12.38
N THR A 537 -9.87 -5.97 -12.88
CA THR A 537 -10.41 -5.65 -14.21
C THR A 537 -11.89 -5.32 -14.10
N LEU A 538 -12.44 -4.57 -15.07
CA LEU A 538 -13.88 -4.33 -15.18
C LEU A 538 -14.49 -5.41 -16.06
N ALA A 539 -14.95 -6.50 -15.46
CA ALA A 539 -15.57 -7.63 -16.15
C ALA A 539 -16.83 -8.11 -15.43
N LEU A 540 -17.73 -8.78 -16.16
CA LEU A 540 -18.97 -9.31 -15.59
C LEU A 540 -18.71 -10.20 -14.37
N GLY A 541 -19.49 -9.98 -13.31
CA GLY A 541 -19.43 -10.74 -12.06
C GLY A 541 -18.33 -10.32 -11.09
N LYS A 542 -17.34 -9.52 -11.52
CA LYS A 542 -16.32 -8.95 -10.63
C LYS A 542 -16.90 -7.83 -9.77
N LEU A 543 -16.19 -7.53 -8.68
CA LEU A 543 -16.52 -6.41 -7.80
C LEU A 543 -16.53 -5.10 -8.60
N ALA A 544 -17.53 -4.28 -8.36
CA ALA A 544 -17.65 -2.97 -8.98
C ALA A 544 -16.78 -1.94 -8.24
N ASP A 545 -15.47 -2.19 -8.26
CA ASP A 545 -14.44 -1.31 -7.71
C ASP A 545 -13.83 -0.52 -8.87
N ILE A 546 -14.06 0.81 -8.88
CA ILE A 546 -13.80 1.65 -10.05
C ILE A 546 -13.20 2.98 -9.59
N THR A 547 -12.13 3.42 -10.26
CA THR A 547 -11.61 4.78 -10.15
C THR A 547 -11.98 5.56 -11.40
N VAL A 548 -12.61 6.72 -11.22
CA VAL A 548 -12.94 7.62 -12.32
C VAL A 548 -11.97 8.79 -12.31
N LEU A 549 -11.31 9.01 -13.42
CA LEU A 549 -10.27 10.02 -13.62
C LEU A 549 -10.77 11.13 -14.54
N THR A 550 -10.35 12.37 -14.26
CA THR A 550 -10.70 13.54 -15.08
C THR A 550 -10.06 13.54 -16.46
N ARG A 551 -9.03 12.72 -16.69
CA ARG A 551 -8.29 12.60 -17.95
C ARG A 551 -7.92 11.16 -18.24
N ASP A 552 -7.72 10.85 -19.53
CA ASP A 552 -7.23 9.55 -19.98
C ASP A 552 -5.71 9.45 -19.83
N ILE A 553 -5.24 8.90 -18.71
CA ILE A 553 -3.82 8.72 -18.41
C ILE A 553 -3.10 7.81 -19.43
N THR A 554 -3.84 7.03 -20.22
CA THR A 554 -3.24 6.19 -21.27
C THR A 554 -2.97 6.95 -22.57
N LYS A 555 -3.50 8.19 -22.72
CA LYS A 555 -3.43 8.97 -23.95
C LYS A 555 -2.88 10.38 -23.80
N VAL A 556 -3.08 11.04 -22.64
CA VAL A 556 -2.60 12.42 -22.42
C VAL A 556 -1.07 12.52 -22.56
N PRO A 557 -0.50 13.68 -22.92
CA PRO A 557 0.94 13.92 -22.81
C PRO A 557 1.49 13.55 -21.44
N GLU A 558 2.77 13.13 -21.36
CA GLU A 558 3.38 12.65 -20.10
C GLU A 558 3.27 13.67 -18.96
N ASP A 559 3.49 14.95 -19.25
CA ASP A 559 3.42 16.05 -18.29
C ASP A 559 2.00 16.37 -17.79
N GLU A 560 0.97 15.93 -18.52
CA GLU A 560 -0.43 16.07 -18.10
C GLU A 560 -0.92 14.94 -17.19
N ILE A 561 -0.18 13.83 -17.08
CA ILE A 561 -0.54 12.71 -16.18
C ILE A 561 -0.70 13.23 -14.74
N ARG A 562 0.25 14.03 -14.25
CA ARG A 562 0.24 14.60 -12.89
C ARG A 562 -0.84 15.67 -12.67
N GLN A 563 -1.45 16.18 -13.75
CA GLN A 563 -2.59 17.11 -13.66
C GLN A 563 -3.95 16.39 -13.59
N THR A 564 -3.96 15.09 -13.84
CA THR A 564 -5.15 14.26 -13.70
C THR A 564 -5.59 14.23 -12.24
N ARG A 565 -6.90 14.17 -12.01
CA ARG A 565 -7.49 14.09 -10.65
C ARG A 565 -8.47 12.93 -10.59
N VAL A 566 -8.66 12.41 -9.41
CA VAL A 566 -9.72 11.44 -9.12
C VAL A 566 -11.04 12.20 -9.03
N ALA A 567 -12.01 11.84 -9.88
CA ALA A 567 -13.35 12.39 -9.85
C ALA A 567 -14.26 11.57 -8.92
N TYR A 568 -14.20 10.25 -9.02
CA TYR A 568 -14.95 9.33 -8.16
C TYR A 568 -14.10 8.14 -7.77
N THR A 569 -14.30 7.68 -6.53
CA THR A 569 -13.88 6.34 -6.08
C THR A 569 -15.12 5.53 -5.74
N ILE A 570 -15.23 4.38 -6.35
CA ILE A 570 -16.39 3.50 -6.25
C ILE A 570 -15.90 2.15 -5.72
N ILE A 571 -16.48 1.69 -4.62
CA ILE A 571 -16.17 0.39 -4.00
C ILE A 571 -17.47 -0.40 -3.86
N GLY A 572 -17.51 -1.60 -4.45
CA GLY A 572 -18.71 -2.42 -4.46
C GLY A 572 -19.92 -1.69 -5.03
N GLY A 573 -19.76 -0.91 -6.11
CA GLY A 573 -20.83 -0.14 -6.74
C GLY A 573 -21.33 1.06 -5.92
N ARG A 574 -20.71 1.37 -4.78
CA ARG A 574 -21.04 2.55 -3.96
C ARG A 574 -20.00 3.63 -4.17
N VAL A 575 -20.43 4.86 -4.42
CA VAL A 575 -19.55 6.03 -4.48
C VAL A 575 -19.14 6.37 -3.05
N VAL A 576 -17.86 6.14 -2.74
CA VAL A 576 -17.26 6.41 -1.42
C VAL A 576 -16.50 7.73 -1.39
N TYR A 577 -16.14 8.24 -2.57
CA TYR A 577 -15.54 9.56 -2.74
C TYR A 577 -16.05 10.20 -4.04
N GLU A 578 -16.36 11.49 -3.99
CA GLU A 578 -16.70 12.35 -5.11
C GLU A 578 -15.99 13.69 -4.93
N SER A 579 -15.23 14.12 -5.93
CA SER A 579 -14.50 15.39 -5.86
C SER A 579 -15.40 16.59 -6.18
N ASP A 580 -15.05 17.76 -5.63
CA ASP A 580 -15.75 19.03 -5.89
C ASP A 580 -15.44 19.64 -7.28
N LEU A 581 -14.84 18.88 -8.17
CA LEU A 581 -14.33 19.33 -9.49
C LEU A 581 -15.43 19.43 -10.58
N ARG A 582 -16.65 19.83 -10.24
CA ARG A 582 -17.70 20.13 -11.21
C ARG A 582 -17.68 21.58 -11.65
#